data_37bca376c3cdd3b5cb61d3ad3ba40a48
#
_entry.id   37bca376c3cdd3b5cb61d3ad3ba40a48
#
_cell.length_a   1.000
_cell.length_b   1.000
_cell.length_c   1.000
_cell.angle_alpha   90.00
_cell.angle_beta   90.00
_cell.angle_gamma   90.00
#
_symmetry.space_group_name_H-M   'P 1'
#
loop_
_entity.id
_entity.type
_entity.pdbx_description
1 polymer ?
#
loop_
_entity_poly.entity_id
_entity_poly.type
_entity_poly.pdbx_seq_one_letter_code
_entity_poly.pdbx_strand_id
1 'polypeptide(L)'
;MPLSRPPVALLAALTLLSAVTACTNAAVGDPIGVAVESQQPTSTKKAPPAAPPRNKITLGVENGRQSGGTVIAGAGDAPYNYAPAVMVDGDRVRAWWCSQLSAAPPGGDDILYSEGSAVGGPFSTAVPVFSGSGGSFDAMHTCDPSLIKIGDTYYMYYTGAARDNHANGSSVGVASSKDGVSWTRANGGQALLGPAGDNIRENTYGAGQQSAVYLDGWVYLMFTDTTGLASHQNGAGQYVLRSQDPTFAKGVEALGTQGFKPVTSNNSPRTRSVVEAFSADWMWIEAAGSFAIAHETDAGTTITFWNRDFTRHPFEPVVIPGPWKEGPGLLRTPEGHAVVDPRDPCGRVAIDVLRGTVEGPAGPTNIAHFGIDAVGLKGCATTSEARALNGFAVPSPERTLDVVVGGSVMRFERRSVAERFSRGVLGSRPQGVDGLKLAFTVPAGAPAVSRPDGQVGLLLDGRLWVVGSPEVATLNSSTITQVSAEKWAEYERLPDLVRR
;
A
#
# COMPACT_ATOMS: atom_id res chain seq x y z
N MET A 1 -21.73 63.43 16.70
CA MET A 1 -21.58 63.28 18.18
C MET A 1 -20.63 62.17 18.45
N PRO A 2 -19.67 62.34 19.35
CA PRO A 2 -18.34 61.79 19.16
C PRO A 2 -18.10 60.42 19.79
N LEU A 3 -17.16 59.71 19.14
CA LEU A 3 -16.47 58.49 19.48
C LEU A 3 -15.71 58.59 20.83
N SER A 4 -15.76 57.54 21.62
CA SER A 4 -14.80 57.29 22.69
C SER A 4 -14.05 55.97 22.47
N ARG A 5 -12.74 56.07 22.37
CA ARG A 5 -11.78 54.94 22.37
C ARG A 5 -11.39 54.62 23.83
N PRO A 6 -11.16 53.38 24.22
CA PRO A 6 -10.41 53.03 25.42
C PRO A 6 -8.92 52.73 25.13
N PRO A 7 -8.07 52.73 26.17
CA PRO A 7 -6.62 52.90 26.02
C PRO A 7 -5.85 51.58 25.89
N VAL A 8 -4.68 51.75 25.27
CA VAL A 8 -3.61 50.75 25.11
C VAL A 8 -2.93 50.50 26.45
N ALA A 9 -2.84 49.23 26.89
CA ALA A 9 -1.99 48.82 28.01
C ALA A 9 -0.71 48.20 27.48
N LEU A 10 0.41 48.83 27.84
CA LEU A 10 1.76 48.34 27.65
C LEU A 10 2.05 47.25 28.68
N LEU A 11 2.46 46.03 28.28
CA LEU A 11 3.06 45.07 29.19
C LEU A 11 4.53 44.86 28.82
N ALA A 12 5.37 45.06 29.83
CA ALA A 12 6.82 44.97 29.75
C ALA A 12 7.29 43.52 29.79
N ALA A 13 8.29 43.22 28.95
CA ALA A 13 8.99 41.96 28.96
C ALA A 13 9.96 41.86 30.15
N LEU A 14 9.91 40.77 30.91
CA LEU A 14 10.91 40.38 31.88
C LEU A 14 11.72 39.19 31.31
N THR A 15 12.97 39.42 31.00
CA THR A 15 13.96 38.41 30.70
C THR A 15 14.52 37.84 32.00
N LEU A 16 14.42 36.53 32.22
CA LEU A 16 15.14 35.80 33.24
C LEU A 16 16.27 34.99 32.61
N LEU A 17 17.50 35.41 32.89
CA LEU A 17 18.71 34.63 32.73
C LEU A 17 18.79 33.58 33.85
N SER A 18 18.97 32.31 33.51
CA SER A 18 19.35 31.29 34.49
C SER A 18 20.74 30.74 34.13
N ALA A 19 21.62 30.87 35.08
CA ALA A 19 23.03 30.51 35.02
C ALA A 19 23.23 28.99 35.18
N VAL A 20 24.13 28.47 34.37
CA VAL A 20 24.72 27.12 34.46
C VAL A 20 25.71 27.08 35.59
N THR A 21 25.57 26.13 36.51
CA THR A 21 26.62 25.81 37.49
C THR A 21 27.04 24.36 37.31
N ALA A 22 28.30 24.21 36.89
CA ALA A 22 29.00 22.94 36.86
C ALA A 22 29.54 22.60 38.27
N CYS A 23 29.39 21.37 38.70
CA CYS A 23 30.15 20.84 39.85
C CYS A 23 30.87 19.58 39.46
N THR A 24 32.17 19.63 39.73
CA THR A 24 33.21 18.61 39.52
C THR A 24 33.29 17.64 40.69
N ASN A 25 33.60 16.39 40.33
CA ASN A 25 34.35 15.29 41.01
C ASN A 25 34.65 15.34 42.50
N ALA A 26 34.41 14.20 43.18
CA ALA A 26 35.34 13.61 44.10
C ALA A 26 35.16 12.08 44.19
N ALA A 27 36.23 11.37 43.94
CA ALA A 27 36.40 9.93 44.13
C ALA A 27 36.80 9.67 45.60
N VAL A 28 36.33 8.54 46.17
CA VAL A 28 37.09 7.77 47.24
C VAL A 28 36.48 6.36 47.40
N GLY A 29 37.33 5.33 47.26
CA GLY A 29 37.55 4.27 48.21
C GLY A 29 36.87 2.92 47.94
N ASP A 30 37.64 1.96 47.43
CA ASP A 30 37.44 0.50 47.62
C ASP A 30 37.54 0.09 49.09
N PRO A 31 36.91 -1.02 49.52
CA PRO A 31 37.73 -2.16 49.90
C PRO A 31 37.20 -3.57 49.50
N ILE A 32 38.12 -4.39 48.98
CA ILE A 32 38.41 -5.78 49.26
C ILE A 32 37.28 -6.72 49.70
N GLY A 33 37.05 -7.78 48.93
CA GLY A 33 36.31 -8.92 49.43
C GLY A 33 36.14 -10.10 48.50
N VAL A 34 37.08 -11.01 48.51
CA VAL A 34 36.98 -12.48 48.37
C VAL A 34 36.33 -13.07 47.13
N ALA A 35 37.14 -13.66 46.28
CA ALA A 35 36.80 -14.57 45.19
C ALA A 35 36.24 -15.90 45.73
N VAL A 36 35.11 -16.31 45.21
CA VAL A 36 34.64 -17.71 45.21
C VAL A 36 34.57 -18.18 43.76
N GLU A 37 35.49 -19.02 43.42
CA GLU A 37 35.64 -19.68 42.12
C GLU A 37 34.58 -20.78 42.01
N SER A 38 33.57 -20.56 41.18
CA SER A 38 32.59 -21.56 40.77
C SER A 38 32.87 -21.92 39.31
N GLN A 39 33.45 -23.09 39.11
CA GLN A 39 33.69 -23.67 37.80
C GLN A 39 32.36 -24.08 37.15
N GLN A 40 32.03 -23.43 36.05
CA GLN A 40 30.93 -23.80 35.17
C GLN A 40 31.46 -24.54 33.94
N PRO A 41 30.89 -25.68 33.54
CA PRO A 41 31.37 -26.43 32.37
C PRO A 41 31.04 -25.69 31.10
N THR A 42 32.05 -25.29 30.37
CA THR A 42 31.98 -24.69 29.04
C THR A 42 31.59 -25.72 27.99
N SER A 43 30.29 -25.77 27.63
CA SER A 43 29.83 -26.39 26.39
C SER A 43 29.76 -25.33 25.31
N THR A 44 30.83 -25.14 24.57
CA THR A 44 30.86 -24.31 23.37
C THR A 44 30.18 -25.03 22.21
N LYS A 45 28.86 -24.91 22.09
CA LYS A 45 28.18 -25.11 20.80
C LYS A 45 28.54 -23.92 19.93
N LYS A 46 29.44 -24.13 18.97
CA LYS A 46 29.78 -23.18 17.92
C LYS A 46 28.50 -22.82 17.17
N ALA A 47 28.08 -21.57 17.26
CA ALA A 47 26.95 -21.06 16.45
C ALA A 47 27.25 -21.30 14.96
N PRO A 48 26.26 -21.68 14.15
CA PRO A 48 26.46 -21.79 12.70
C PRO A 48 27.00 -20.46 12.17
N PRO A 49 27.90 -20.47 11.18
CA PRO A 49 28.37 -19.23 10.56
C PRO A 49 27.19 -18.41 10.08
N ALA A 50 27.14 -17.14 10.44
CA ALA A 50 26.17 -16.21 9.89
C ALA A 50 26.31 -16.24 8.36
N ALA A 51 25.20 -16.42 7.65
CA ALA A 51 25.19 -16.32 6.19
C ALA A 51 25.77 -14.95 5.79
N PRO A 52 26.65 -14.88 4.77
CA PRO A 52 27.24 -13.61 4.38
C PRO A 52 26.12 -12.61 4.04
N PRO A 53 26.27 -11.33 4.41
CA PRO A 53 25.29 -10.32 4.08
C PRO A 53 25.12 -10.30 2.56
N ARG A 54 23.93 -10.64 2.07
CA ARG A 54 23.62 -10.49 0.65
C ARG A 54 23.60 -8.98 0.37
N ASN A 55 24.49 -8.52 -0.50
CA ASN A 55 24.54 -7.11 -0.89
C ASN A 55 23.17 -6.69 -1.39
N LYS A 56 22.66 -5.58 -0.87
CA LYS A 56 21.46 -4.94 -1.38
C LYS A 56 21.69 -4.49 -2.83
N ILE A 57 20.64 -4.49 -3.63
CA ILE A 57 20.68 -3.98 -5.01
C ILE A 57 20.50 -2.46 -4.94
N THR A 58 21.40 -1.71 -5.57
CA THR A 58 21.23 -0.28 -5.78
C THR A 58 20.36 -0.08 -7.00
N LEU A 59 19.22 0.62 -6.83
CA LEU A 59 18.31 0.99 -7.91
C LEU A 59 18.74 2.30 -8.55
N GLY A 60 18.58 2.40 -9.86
CA GLY A 60 18.61 3.70 -10.54
C GLY A 60 17.32 4.46 -10.28
N VAL A 61 17.40 5.80 -10.28
CA VAL A 61 16.25 6.69 -10.15
C VAL A 61 16.18 7.55 -11.41
N GLU A 62 15.05 7.49 -12.10
CA GLU A 62 14.81 8.20 -13.35
C GLU A 62 13.46 8.92 -13.31
N ASN A 63 13.22 9.76 -14.33
CA ASN A 63 11.92 10.35 -14.60
C ASN A 63 11.28 11.01 -13.36
N GLY A 64 12.07 11.86 -12.67
CA GLY A 64 11.56 12.69 -11.59
C GLY A 64 10.42 13.57 -12.08
N ARG A 65 9.29 13.56 -11.37
CA ARG A 65 8.08 14.30 -11.74
C ARG A 65 7.45 14.97 -10.54
N GLN A 66 6.81 16.10 -10.81
CA GLN A 66 6.13 16.89 -9.80
C GLN A 66 5.00 17.65 -10.48
N SER A 67 3.86 17.79 -9.80
CA SER A 67 2.78 18.66 -10.25
C SER A 67 3.19 20.13 -10.18
N GLY A 68 2.59 20.96 -11.02
CA GLY A 68 2.81 22.41 -11.01
C GLY A 68 2.21 23.14 -9.81
N GLY A 69 1.78 22.42 -8.78
CA GLY A 69 1.13 22.91 -7.57
C GLY A 69 0.18 21.88 -7.01
N THR A 70 -0.84 22.36 -6.30
CA THR A 70 -1.91 21.55 -5.71
C THR A 70 -2.68 20.74 -6.74
N VAL A 71 -2.81 19.43 -6.50
CA VAL A 71 -3.66 18.53 -7.31
C VAL A 71 -4.99 18.23 -6.63
N ILE A 72 -5.01 18.22 -5.29
CA ILE A 72 -6.21 18.03 -4.48
C ILE A 72 -6.27 19.14 -3.44
N ALA A 73 -7.38 19.88 -3.41
CA ALA A 73 -7.72 20.85 -2.39
C ALA A 73 -8.93 20.37 -1.59
N GLY A 74 -9.10 20.90 -0.39
CA GLY A 74 -10.26 20.62 0.45
C GLY A 74 -11.56 21.16 -0.14
N ALA A 75 -12.69 20.69 0.38
CA ALA A 75 -14.02 21.21 0.07
C ALA A 75 -14.37 22.38 1.00
N GLY A 76 -14.99 23.42 0.44
CA GLY A 76 -15.58 24.50 1.21
C GLY A 76 -14.56 25.18 2.14
N ASP A 77 -14.75 25.00 3.44
CA ASP A 77 -13.92 25.54 4.52
C ASP A 77 -12.89 24.55 5.09
N ALA A 78 -12.59 23.46 4.37
CA ALA A 78 -11.60 22.47 4.76
C ALA A 78 -10.14 22.92 4.45
N PRO A 79 -9.48 23.67 5.34
CA PRO A 79 -8.19 24.30 5.03
C PRO A 79 -7.00 23.35 5.18
N TYR A 80 -7.15 22.24 5.90
CA TYR A 80 -6.07 21.33 6.24
C TYR A 80 -6.32 19.97 5.60
N ASN A 81 -5.49 19.60 4.61
CA ASN A 81 -5.64 18.38 3.81
C ASN A 81 -4.36 17.56 3.89
N TYR A 82 -4.43 16.29 4.32
CA TYR A 82 -3.28 15.45 4.57
C TYR A 82 -3.62 13.95 4.53
N ALA A 83 -2.60 13.09 4.71
CA ALA A 83 -2.70 11.63 4.76
C ALA A 83 -3.57 11.02 3.65
N PRO A 84 -3.25 11.27 2.36
CA PRO A 84 -4.05 10.74 1.27
C PRO A 84 -3.85 9.24 1.07
N ALA A 85 -4.91 8.53 0.72
CA ALA A 85 -4.89 7.20 0.11
C ALA A 85 -5.25 7.32 -1.37
N VAL A 86 -4.48 6.70 -2.27
CA VAL A 86 -4.62 6.88 -3.70
C VAL A 86 -4.70 5.52 -4.42
N MET A 87 -5.70 5.36 -5.27
CA MET A 87 -5.98 4.10 -5.95
C MET A 87 -6.27 4.31 -7.44
N VAL A 88 -5.64 3.48 -8.30
CA VAL A 88 -6.07 3.33 -9.69
C VAL A 88 -7.19 2.30 -9.73
N ASP A 89 -8.40 2.69 -10.11
CA ASP A 89 -9.56 1.79 -10.24
C ASP A 89 -10.19 1.96 -11.63
N GLY A 90 -9.88 1.05 -12.50
CA GLY A 90 -10.23 1.13 -13.92
C GLY A 90 -9.43 2.24 -14.63
N ASP A 91 -10.16 3.19 -15.20
CA ASP A 91 -9.64 4.36 -15.92
C ASP A 91 -9.53 5.61 -15.05
N ARG A 92 -9.76 5.47 -13.73
CA ARG A 92 -9.78 6.58 -12.78
C ARG A 92 -8.70 6.43 -11.72
N VAL A 93 -8.25 7.58 -11.26
CA VAL A 93 -7.47 7.71 -10.03
C VAL A 93 -8.41 8.26 -8.96
N ARG A 94 -8.60 7.50 -7.90
CA ARG A 94 -9.46 7.83 -6.77
C ARG A 94 -8.61 8.19 -5.57
N ALA A 95 -8.98 9.23 -4.85
CA ALA A 95 -8.28 9.71 -3.69
C ALA A 95 -9.23 9.93 -2.51
N TRP A 96 -8.79 9.50 -1.34
CA TRP A 96 -9.40 9.76 -0.05
C TRP A 96 -8.35 10.38 0.85
N TRP A 97 -8.71 11.35 1.65
CA TRP A 97 -7.75 12.03 2.51
C TRP A 97 -8.42 12.61 3.73
N CYS A 98 -7.60 12.93 4.71
CA CYS A 98 -8.02 13.56 5.94
C CYS A 98 -8.14 15.07 5.76
N SER A 99 -9.23 15.65 6.26
CA SER A 99 -9.42 17.09 6.30
C SER A 99 -10.37 17.49 7.42
N GLN A 100 -10.16 18.66 7.96
CA GLN A 100 -11.04 19.21 8.97
C GLN A 100 -12.07 20.13 8.32
N LEU A 101 -13.35 19.76 8.44
CA LEU A 101 -14.49 20.59 8.04
C LEU A 101 -15.04 21.27 9.29
N SER A 102 -14.85 22.59 9.40
CA SER A 102 -15.26 23.34 10.61
C SER A 102 -16.78 23.36 10.84
N ALA A 103 -17.57 23.19 9.79
CA ALA A 103 -19.02 23.19 9.85
C ALA A 103 -19.64 21.79 9.97
N ALA A 104 -18.87 20.69 9.85
CA ALA A 104 -19.38 19.33 9.96
C ALA A 104 -19.47 18.90 11.42
N PRO A 105 -20.63 18.44 11.94
CA PRO A 105 -20.71 17.81 13.25
C PRO A 105 -20.43 16.29 13.15
N PRO A 106 -19.70 15.67 14.10
CA PRO A 106 -18.96 16.33 15.18
C PRO A 106 -17.76 17.12 14.65
N GLY A 107 -17.34 18.18 15.36
CA GLY A 107 -16.11 18.89 15.02
C GLY A 107 -14.90 17.94 15.13
N GLY A 108 -13.99 17.96 14.16
CA GLY A 108 -12.82 17.10 14.09
C GLY A 108 -12.44 16.83 12.64
N ASP A 109 -11.57 15.84 12.44
CA ASP A 109 -11.17 15.44 11.09
C ASP A 109 -12.18 14.51 10.47
N ASP A 110 -12.40 14.70 9.17
CA ASP A 110 -13.28 13.91 8.33
C ASP A 110 -12.50 13.33 7.14
N ILE A 111 -13.04 12.30 6.49
CA ILE A 111 -12.48 11.77 5.27
C ILE A 111 -13.23 12.33 4.07
N LEU A 112 -12.49 13.00 3.19
CA LEU A 112 -12.95 13.53 1.92
C LEU A 112 -12.58 12.58 0.79
N TYR A 113 -13.28 12.74 -0.34
CA TYR A 113 -13.10 11.96 -1.56
C TYR A 113 -13.11 12.86 -2.79
N SER A 114 -12.30 12.46 -3.77
CA SER A 114 -12.31 13.02 -5.12
C SER A 114 -11.75 11.99 -6.12
N GLU A 115 -11.97 12.21 -7.39
CA GLU A 115 -11.44 11.38 -8.47
C GLU A 115 -10.95 12.22 -9.65
N GLY A 116 -9.98 11.68 -10.37
CA GLY A 116 -9.42 12.25 -11.58
C GLY A 116 -9.03 11.18 -12.59
N SER A 117 -8.54 11.60 -13.75
CA SER A 117 -8.05 10.70 -14.81
C SER A 117 -6.56 10.35 -14.65
N ALA A 118 -5.82 11.10 -13.85
CA ALA A 118 -4.39 10.92 -13.61
C ALA A 118 -4.01 11.38 -12.20
N VAL A 119 -2.92 10.82 -11.65
CA VAL A 119 -2.42 11.17 -10.32
C VAL A 119 -1.95 12.63 -10.21
N GLY A 120 -1.50 13.21 -11.32
CA GLY A 120 -1.13 14.64 -11.38
C GLY A 120 -2.33 15.58 -11.56
N GLY A 121 -3.56 15.08 -11.47
CA GLY A 121 -4.80 15.83 -11.59
C GLY A 121 -5.18 16.20 -13.05
N PRO A 122 -6.22 16.99 -13.27
CA PRO A 122 -7.06 17.55 -12.20
C PRO A 122 -7.99 16.50 -11.55
N PHE A 123 -8.30 16.76 -10.29
CA PHE A 123 -9.31 15.99 -9.55
C PHE A 123 -10.63 16.76 -9.50
N SER A 124 -11.74 16.05 -9.33
CA SER A 124 -13.07 16.62 -9.14
C SER A 124 -13.17 17.41 -7.84
N THR A 125 -14.26 18.17 -7.67
CA THR A 125 -14.54 18.83 -6.38
C THR A 125 -14.64 17.79 -5.27
N ALA A 126 -13.95 18.05 -4.18
CA ALA A 126 -13.94 17.20 -2.99
C ALA A 126 -15.33 17.10 -2.34
N VAL A 127 -15.67 15.91 -1.84
CA VAL A 127 -16.89 15.66 -1.08
C VAL A 127 -16.56 14.92 0.21
N PRO A 128 -17.17 15.25 1.36
CA PRO A 128 -17.04 14.48 2.59
C PRO A 128 -17.76 13.13 2.42
N VAL A 129 -17.08 12.03 2.80
CA VAL A 129 -17.61 10.67 2.66
C VAL A 129 -17.66 9.88 3.97
N PHE A 130 -16.91 10.31 5.00
CA PHE A 130 -16.90 9.61 6.26
C PHE A 130 -16.53 10.57 7.41
N SER A 131 -17.34 10.56 8.46
CA SER A 131 -17.20 11.46 9.62
C SER A 131 -17.32 10.68 10.92
N GLY A 132 -16.98 11.32 12.03
CA GLY A 132 -17.05 10.76 13.37
C GLY A 132 -18.43 10.20 13.74
N SER A 133 -18.46 9.23 14.64
CA SER A 133 -19.69 8.58 15.14
C SER A 133 -19.85 8.82 16.64
N GLY A 134 -20.80 9.68 17.02
CA GLY A 134 -21.02 10.05 18.40
C GLY A 134 -21.14 8.87 19.35
N GLY A 135 -20.41 8.93 20.47
CA GLY A 135 -20.40 7.89 21.50
C GLY A 135 -19.48 6.68 21.22
N SER A 136 -18.68 6.70 20.15
CA SER A 136 -17.76 5.64 19.78
C SER A 136 -16.29 6.07 19.93
N PHE A 137 -15.34 5.16 19.63
CA PHE A 137 -13.91 5.46 19.67
C PHE A 137 -13.49 6.53 18.65
N ASP A 138 -14.26 6.72 17.59
CA ASP A 138 -14.08 7.69 16.52
C ASP A 138 -15.10 8.85 16.60
N ALA A 139 -15.56 9.17 17.81
CA ALA A 139 -16.65 10.12 17.99
C ALA A 139 -16.33 11.53 17.48
N MET A 140 -15.06 11.90 17.39
CA MET A 140 -14.64 13.23 16.98
C MET A 140 -13.81 13.23 15.70
N HIS A 141 -12.86 12.31 15.57
CA HIS A 141 -11.95 12.25 14.43
C HIS A 141 -12.09 10.95 13.66
N THR A 142 -12.11 11.05 12.33
CA THR A 142 -11.91 9.97 11.38
C THR A 142 -10.88 10.43 10.34
N CYS A 143 -9.72 9.79 10.32
CA CYS A 143 -8.57 10.27 9.58
C CYS A 143 -7.71 9.13 9.01
N ASP A 144 -6.63 9.47 8.31
CA ASP A 144 -5.60 8.57 7.79
C ASP A 144 -6.22 7.38 7.03
N PRO A 145 -7.06 7.59 6.01
CA PRO A 145 -7.69 6.48 5.30
C PRO A 145 -6.65 5.64 4.58
N SER A 146 -6.81 4.32 4.63
CA SER A 146 -6.11 3.39 3.76
C SER A 146 -7.08 2.42 3.15
N LEU A 147 -7.07 2.29 1.84
CA LEU A 147 -8.06 1.52 1.11
C LEU A 147 -7.48 0.34 0.36
N ILE A 148 -8.19 -0.78 0.42
CA ILE A 148 -8.04 -1.92 -0.48
C ILE A 148 -9.41 -2.36 -0.99
N LYS A 149 -9.42 -3.09 -2.12
CA LYS A 149 -10.62 -3.70 -2.68
C LYS A 149 -10.39 -5.21 -2.82
N ILE A 150 -11.29 -6.00 -2.25
CA ILE A 150 -11.27 -7.46 -2.33
C ILE A 150 -12.58 -7.91 -2.98
N GLY A 151 -12.49 -8.48 -4.17
CA GLY A 151 -13.67 -8.73 -5.00
C GLY A 151 -14.40 -7.42 -5.30
N ASP A 152 -15.68 -7.36 -4.96
CA ASP A 152 -16.53 -6.18 -5.19
C ASP A 152 -16.68 -5.28 -3.96
N THR A 153 -15.82 -5.45 -2.93
CA THR A 153 -15.96 -4.73 -1.67
C THR A 153 -14.69 -3.94 -1.37
N TYR A 154 -14.84 -2.64 -1.16
CA TYR A 154 -13.81 -1.78 -0.61
C TYR A 154 -13.76 -1.90 0.90
N TYR A 155 -12.59 -1.94 1.46
CA TYR A 155 -12.32 -1.84 2.89
C TYR A 155 -11.46 -0.60 3.13
N MET A 156 -11.92 0.27 4.01
CA MET A 156 -11.20 1.45 4.47
C MET A 156 -10.80 1.22 5.92
N TYR A 157 -9.50 1.22 6.16
CA TYR A 157 -8.93 1.30 7.50
C TYR A 157 -8.69 2.76 7.80
N TYR A 158 -9.06 3.22 8.98
CA TYR A 158 -9.00 4.62 9.34
C TYR A 158 -8.62 4.81 10.80
N THR A 159 -7.96 5.92 11.11
CA THR A 159 -7.71 6.34 12.48
C THR A 159 -8.95 7.00 13.03
N GLY A 160 -9.37 6.62 14.23
CA GLY A 160 -10.43 7.27 14.97
C GLY A 160 -9.93 7.78 16.32
N ALA A 161 -10.47 8.93 16.76
CA ALA A 161 -10.29 9.43 18.10
C ALA A 161 -11.60 10.01 18.65
N ALA A 162 -11.88 9.73 19.93
CA ALA A 162 -13.08 10.23 20.59
C ALA A 162 -12.92 11.65 21.14
N ARG A 163 -11.71 12.19 21.12
CA ARG A 163 -11.34 13.50 21.68
C ARG A 163 -10.33 14.21 20.80
N ASP A 164 -10.30 15.52 20.90
CA ASP A 164 -9.44 16.43 20.15
C ASP A 164 -7.93 16.34 20.47
N ASN A 165 -7.57 15.89 21.67
CA ASN A 165 -6.17 15.82 22.12
C ASN A 165 -5.51 14.46 21.92
N HIS A 166 -6.17 13.50 21.33
CA HIS A 166 -5.73 12.12 21.09
C HIS A 166 -5.17 11.35 22.30
N ALA A 167 -5.00 11.90 23.45
CA ALA A 167 -4.35 11.43 24.69
C ALA A 167 -4.32 9.90 24.88
N ASN A 168 -3.45 9.19 24.15
CA ASN A 168 -3.36 7.72 24.00
C ASN A 168 -4.68 7.07 23.57
N GLY A 169 -5.55 7.82 22.92
CA GLY A 169 -6.89 7.39 22.57
C GLY A 169 -7.13 7.12 21.07
N SER A 170 -6.15 7.43 20.20
CA SER A 170 -6.26 7.06 18.78
C SER A 170 -6.26 5.54 18.63
N SER A 171 -7.14 5.06 17.78
CA SER A 171 -7.35 3.64 17.49
C SER A 171 -7.68 3.46 16.01
N VAL A 172 -7.48 2.27 15.48
CA VAL A 172 -7.78 1.97 14.08
C VAL A 172 -9.15 1.32 13.98
N GLY A 173 -10.00 1.85 13.09
CA GLY A 173 -11.26 1.26 12.69
C GLY A 173 -11.22 0.64 11.30
N VAL A 174 -12.29 -0.03 10.94
CA VAL A 174 -12.51 -0.54 9.58
C VAL A 174 -13.95 -0.31 9.14
N ALA A 175 -14.12 0.15 7.91
CA ALA A 175 -15.41 0.31 7.26
C ALA A 175 -15.39 -0.38 5.89
N SER A 176 -16.57 -0.77 5.39
CA SER A 176 -16.74 -1.39 4.08
C SER A 176 -17.68 -0.60 3.19
N SER A 177 -17.49 -0.71 1.87
CA SER A 177 -18.29 -0.03 0.86
C SER A 177 -18.37 -0.84 -0.43
N LYS A 178 -19.41 -0.63 -1.23
CA LYS A 178 -19.53 -1.19 -2.59
C LYS A 178 -19.08 -0.19 -3.67
N ASP A 179 -19.06 1.09 -3.36
CA ASP A 179 -18.78 2.18 -4.30
C ASP A 179 -17.55 3.02 -3.93
N GLY A 180 -17.02 2.84 -2.69
CA GLY A 180 -15.92 3.63 -2.15
C GLY A 180 -16.33 5.04 -1.66
N VAL A 181 -17.62 5.32 -1.61
CA VAL A 181 -18.18 6.62 -1.21
C VAL A 181 -19.17 6.47 -0.06
N SER A 182 -20.03 5.45 -0.11
CA SER A 182 -21.01 5.14 0.92
C SER A 182 -20.46 4.06 1.85
N TRP A 183 -20.19 4.40 3.12
CA TRP A 183 -19.45 3.54 4.04
C TRP A 183 -20.31 3.01 5.19
N THR A 184 -20.06 1.77 5.56
CA THR A 184 -20.61 1.12 6.75
C THR A 184 -19.47 0.67 7.65
N ARG A 185 -19.47 1.12 8.92
CA ARG A 185 -18.51 0.65 9.95
C ARG A 185 -18.66 -0.85 10.16
N ALA A 186 -17.57 -1.58 10.09
CA ALA A 186 -17.52 -3.00 10.42
C ALA A 186 -17.37 -3.20 11.95
N ASN A 187 -17.35 -4.45 12.41
CA ASN A 187 -17.18 -4.83 13.81
C ASN A 187 -18.16 -4.12 14.77
N GLY A 188 -19.37 -3.80 14.31
CA GLY A 188 -20.35 -3.07 15.09
C GLY A 188 -19.93 -1.65 15.49
N GLY A 189 -19.03 -1.02 14.71
CA GLY A 189 -18.47 0.30 14.98
C GLY A 189 -17.39 0.33 16.07
N GLN A 190 -16.90 -0.84 16.49
CA GLN A 190 -15.80 -0.94 17.45
C GLN A 190 -14.44 -0.81 16.75
N ALA A 191 -13.44 -0.32 17.47
CA ALA A 191 -12.07 -0.28 16.98
C ALA A 191 -11.57 -1.69 16.64
N LEU A 192 -10.87 -1.81 15.50
CA LEU A 192 -10.17 -3.02 15.11
C LEU A 192 -8.98 -3.28 16.03
N LEU A 193 -8.22 -2.23 16.34
CA LEU A 193 -7.11 -2.24 17.29
C LEU A 193 -6.96 -0.87 17.95
N GLY A 194 -6.36 -0.86 19.13
CA GLY A 194 -5.95 0.33 19.86
C GLY A 194 -4.47 0.26 20.26
N PRO A 195 -4.02 1.21 21.08
CA PRO A 195 -2.68 1.21 21.65
C PRO A 195 -2.39 -0.07 22.43
N ALA A 196 -1.19 -0.64 22.27
CA ALA A 196 -0.76 -1.81 23.04
C ALA A 196 -0.55 -1.50 24.52
N GLY A 197 -0.19 -0.25 24.86
CA GLY A 197 0.09 0.16 26.23
C GLY A 197 1.40 -0.41 26.78
N ASP A 198 2.33 -0.84 25.91
CA ASP A 198 3.60 -1.45 26.30
C ASP A 198 4.50 -0.44 27.04
N ASN A 199 4.53 0.81 26.57
CA ASN A 199 5.29 1.92 27.13
C ASN A 199 4.49 3.22 27.11
N ILE A 200 4.68 4.05 28.10
CA ILE A 200 4.16 5.43 28.14
C ILE A 200 5.28 6.35 27.64
N ARG A 201 4.96 7.23 26.70
CA ARG A 201 5.86 8.22 26.11
C ARG A 201 5.23 9.60 26.10
N GLU A 202 6.04 10.64 25.85
CA GLU A 202 5.53 12.00 25.67
C GLU A 202 4.55 12.12 24.48
N ASN A 203 4.83 11.37 23.41
CA ASN A 203 3.91 11.26 22.29
C ASN A 203 2.70 10.40 22.69
N THR A 204 1.59 11.04 22.92
CA THR A 204 0.33 10.43 23.39
C THR A 204 -0.66 10.14 22.26
N TYR A 205 -0.22 10.05 21.01
CA TYR A 205 -1.12 9.82 19.88
C TYR A 205 -1.87 8.48 20.02
N GLY A 206 -1.20 7.40 20.36
CA GLY A 206 -1.79 6.06 20.44
C GLY A 206 -1.52 5.25 19.17
N ALA A 207 -2.55 4.55 18.63
CA ALA A 207 -2.44 3.73 17.43
C ALA A 207 -3.21 4.33 16.25
N GLY A 208 -2.59 4.34 15.05
CA GLY A 208 -3.21 4.91 13.85
C GLY A 208 -2.26 4.95 12.65
N GLN A 209 -2.45 5.89 11.72
CA GLN A 209 -1.58 6.08 10.54
C GLN A 209 -1.37 4.77 9.77
N GLN A 210 -2.45 4.02 9.59
CA GLN A 210 -2.38 2.66 9.05
C GLN A 210 -2.37 2.63 7.53
N SER A 211 -1.75 1.61 6.98
CA SER A 211 -1.78 1.30 5.56
C SER A 211 -1.96 -0.20 5.32
N ALA A 212 -2.79 -0.58 4.35
CA ALA A 212 -3.17 -1.96 4.07
C ALA A 212 -2.73 -2.41 2.67
N VAL A 213 -2.34 -3.67 2.54
CA VAL A 213 -2.06 -4.38 1.29
C VAL A 213 -2.74 -5.75 1.34
N TYR A 214 -3.43 -6.13 0.27
CA TYR A 214 -3.98 -7.48 0.11
C TYR A 214 -3.08 -8.33 -0.78
N LEU A 215 -2.55 -9.42 -0.25
CA LEU A 215 -1.59 -10.27 -0.94
C LEU A 215 -1.84 -11.75 -0.63
N ASP A 216 -2.09 -12.57 -1.66
CA ASP A 216 -2.28 -14.03 -1.57
C ASP A 216 -3.29 -14.45 -0.48
N GLY A 217 -4.44 -13.79 -0.42
CA GLY A 217 -5.50 -14.11 0.52
C GLY A 217 -5.32 -13.51 1.92
N TRP A 218 -4.26 -12.74 2.16
CA TRP A 218 -3.99 -12.06 3.41
C TRP A 218 -4.08 -10.55 3.26
N VAL A 219 -4.73 -9.90 4.20
CA VAL A 219 -4.58 -8.45 4.41
C VAL A 219 -3.41 -8.24 5.36
N TYR A 220 -2.43 -7.48 4.92
CA TYR A 220 -1.34 -6.97 5.74
C TYR A 220 -1.68 -5.53 6.12
N LEU A 221 -1.69 -5.23 7.40
CA LEU A 221 -1.98 -3.91 7.95
C LEU A 221 -0.74 -3.40 8.69
N MET A 222 -0.11 -2.37 8.14
CA MET A 222 0.96 -1.62 8.77
C MET A 222 0.35 -0.43 9.51
N PHE A 223 0.86 -0.06 10.68
CA PHE A 223 0.34 1.06 11.46
C PHE A 223 1.36 1.54 12.50
N THR A 224 1.26 2.78 12.93
CA THR A 224 2.00 3.31 14.07
C THR A 224 1.31 2.94 15.39
N ASP A 225 2.10 2.81 16.45
CA ASP A 225 1.62 2.74 17.83
C ASP A 225 2.68 3.37 18.73
N THR A 226 2.41 4.59 19.19
CA THR A 226 3.36 5.35 20.02
C THR A 226 3.62 4.72 21.38
N THR A 227 2.74 3.79 21.80
CA THR A 227 2.90 3.03 23.04
C THR A 227 3.66 1.72 22.83
N GLY A 228 3.97 1.33 21.59
CA GLY A 228 4.60 0.05 21.27
C GLY A 228 6.00 -0.12 21.88
N LEU A 229 6.33 -1.35 22.28
CA LEU A 229 7.63 -1.67 22.91
C LEU A 229 8.82 -1.31 22.01
N ALA A 230 8.72 -1.57 20.70
CA ALA A 230 9.77 -1.32 19.74
C ALA A 230 9.66 0.05 19.03
N SER A 231 8.80 0.96 19.48
CA SER A 231 8.83 2.35 19.01
C SER A 231 10.07 3.07 19.54
N HIS A 232 10.59 3.99 18.74
CA HIS A 232 11.63 4.92 19.15
C HIS A 232 11.18 5.80 20.33
N GLN A 233 12.09 6.56 20.93
CA GLN A 233 11.79 7.41 22.09
C GLN A 233 10.69 8.45 21.79
N ASN A 234 10.66 9.01 20.57
CA ASN A 234 9.64 9.95 20.11
C ASN A 234 8.30 9.28 19.74
N GLY A 235 8.16 7.97 19.89
CA GLY A 235 6.97 7.19 19.53
C GLY A 235 6.93 6.70 18.09
N ALA A 236 7.88 7.07 17.22
CA ALA A 236 7.92 6.60 15.84
C ALA A 236 8.20 5.10 15.77
N GLY A 237 7.47 4.41 14.89
CA GLY A 237 7.62 2.98 14.63
C GLY A 237 6.39 2.39 13.98
N GLN A 238 6.59 1.63 12.91
CA GLN A 238 5.51 0.99 12.16
C GLN A 238 5.47 -0.51 12.46
N TYR A 239 4.31 -1.02 12.80
CA TYR A 239 4.04 -2.41 13.16
C TYR A 239 3.19 -3.08 12.11
N VAL A 240 3.22 -4.41 12.03
CA VAL A 240 2.45 -5.15 11.03
C VAL A 240 1.63 -6.25 11.69
N LEU A 241 0.33 -6.23 11.43
CA LEU A 241 -0.58 -7.36 11.60
C LEU A 241 -0.95 -7.92 10.23
N ARG A 242 -1.40 -9.18 10.19
CA ARG A 242 -2.05 -9.74 9.02
C ARG A 242 -3.21 -10.65 9.40
N SER A 243 -4.22 -10.72 8.53
CA SER A 243 -5.36 -11.63 8.67
C SER A 243 -5.91 -12.02 7.29
N GLN A 244 -6.53 -13.18 7.18
CA GLN A 244 -7.34 -13.53 6.01
C GLN A 244 -8.75 -12.91 6.10
N ASP A 245 -9.16 -12.46 7.28
CA ASP A 245 -10.37 -11.70 7.49
C ASP A 245 -10.07 -10.20 7.40
N PRO A 246 -10.60 -9.48 6.39
CA PRO A 246 -10.34 -8.05 6.22
C PRO A 246 -10.86 -7.17 7.36
N THR A 247 -11.71 -7.69 8.24
CA THR A 247 -12.15 -6.99 9.43
C THR A 247 -11.28 -7.25 10.65
N PHE A 248 -10.28 -8.15 10.55
CA PHE A 248 -9.39 -8.57 11.63
C PHE A 248 -10.12 -9.07 12.89
N ALA A 249 -11.35 -9.56 12.74
CA ALA A 249 -12.11 -10.12 13.85
C ALA A 249 -11.60 -11.51 14.27
N LYS A 250 -10.85 -12.19 13.40
CA LYS A 250 -10.33 -13.55 13.64
C LYS A 250 -9.05 -13.83 12.85
N GLY A 251 -8.29 -14.84 13.28
CA GLY A 251 -7.13 -15.34 12.53
C GLY A 251 -6.00 -14.33 12.38
N VAL A 252 -5.83 -13.46 13.37
CA VAL A 252 -4.84 -12.38 13.34
C VAL A 252 -3.47 -12.89 13.75
N GLU A 253 -2.47 -12.49 12.98
CA GLU A 253 -1.06 -12.73 13.27
C GLU A 253 -0.31 -11.39 13.36
N ALA A 254 0.58 -11.27 14.35
CA ALA A 254 1.44 -10.11 14.53
C ALA A 254 2.88 -10.42 14.12
N LEU A 255 3.53 -9.46 13.47
CA LEU A 255 4.96 -9.53 13.14
C LEU A 255 5.78 -9.24 14.39
N GLY A 256 6.44 -10.28 14.91
CA GLY A 256 7.42 -10.17 15.99
C GLY A 256 8.85 -10.39 15.50
N THR A 257 9.80 -10.44 16.42
CA THR A 257 11.22 -10.66 16.12
C THR A 257 11.51 -12.01 15.45
N GLN A 258 10.60 -12.97 15.54
CA GLN A 258 10.70 -14.31 14.95
C GLN A 258 9.70 -14.52 13.78
N GLY A 259 9.25 -13.44 13.13
CA GLY A 259 8.24 -13.49 12.07
C GLY A 259 6.79 -13.40 12.58
N PHE A 260 5.84 -13.72 11.73
CA PHE A 260 4.42 -13.70 12.06
C PHE A 260 4.03 -14.84 12.99
N LYS A 261 3.25 -14.51 14.02
CA LYS A 261 2.66 -15.49 14.95
C LYS A 261 1.22 -15.13 15.28
N PRO A 262 0.34 -16.13 15.48
CA PRO A 262 -1.01 -15.89 15.94
C PRO A 262 -1.03 -15.10 17.25
N VAL A 263 -1.98 -14.19 17.37
CA VAL A 263 -2.22 -13.41 18.58
C VAL A 263 -3.66 -13.56 19.05
N THR A 264 -3.89 -13.44 20.36
CA THR A 264 -5.22 -13.52 20.97
C THR A 264 -5.92 -12.17 21.04
N SER A 265 -5.16 -11.10 20.81
CA SER A 265 -5.66 -9.72 20.82
C SER A 265 -4.94 -8.89 19.77
N ASN A 266 -5.67 -8.04 19.06
CA ASN A 266 -5.09 -7.08 18.13
C ASN A 266 -4.26 -5.98 18.84
N ASN A 267 -4.41 -5.86 20.16
CA ASN A 267 -3.62 -4.97 21.03
C ASN A 267 -2.43 -5.69 21.69
N SER A 268 -2.02 -6.84 21.17
CA SER A 268 -0.83 -7.56 21.67
C SER A 268 0.44 -6.70 21.57
N PRO A 269 1.48 -6.97 22.38
CA PRO A 269 2.71 -6.19 22.42
C PRO A 269 3.36 -5.97 21.05
N ARG A 270 3.83 -4.74 20.79
CA ARG A 270 4.46 -4.30 19.55
C ARG A 270 5.98 -4.50 19.64
N THR A 271 6.44 -5.72 19.41
CA THR A 271 7.84 -6.13 19.69
C THR A 271 8.80 -5.89 18.52
N ARG A 272 8.31 -5.50 17.33
CA ARG A 272 9.13 -5.28 16.15
C ARG A 272 8.55 -4.19 15.26
N SER A 273 9.33 -3.13 15.03
CA SER A 273 9.05 -2.10 14.03
C SER A 273 9.74 -2.45 12.70
N VAL A 274 9.09 -2.14 11.57
CA VAL A 274 9.64 -2.34 10.21
C VAL A 274 10.27 -1.07 9.63
N VAL A 275 9.89 0.10 10.12
CA VAL A 275 10.51 1.39 9.81
C VAL A 275 10.28 2.36 10.96
N GLU A 276 11.28 3.20 11.24
CA GLU A 276 11.20 4.25 12.25
C GLU A 276 10.56 5.49 11.61
N ALA A 277 9.23 5.49 11.55
CA ALA A 277 8.45 6.61 11.04
C ALA A 277 7.14 6.71 11.83
N PHE A 278 6.61 7.93 11.95
CA PHE A 278 5.30 8.16 12.53
C PHE A 278 4.20 7.90 11.50
N SER A 279 4.33 8.47 10.29
CA SER A 279 3.42 8.29 9.19
C SER A 279 4.11 7.54 8.05
N ALA A 280 3.43 6.54 7.48
CA ALA A 280 3.96 5.79 6.36
C ALA A 280 2.84 5.15 5.53
N ASP A 281 3.08 5.00 4.23
CA ASP A 281 2.25 4.21 3.34
C ASP A 281 3.09 3.12 2.67
N TRP A 282 2.50 2.06 2.20
CA TRP A 282 3.22 1.01 1.53
C TRP A 282 2.47 0.39 0.36
N MET A 283 3.21 -0.27 -0.51
CA MET A 283 2.67 -1.07 -1.61
C MET A 283 3.50 -2.33 -1.82
N TRP A 284 2.89 -3.35 -2.41
CA TRP A 284 3.58 -4.55 -2.86
C TRP A 284 4.08 -4.38 -4.29
N ILE A 285 5.37 -4.60 -4.54
CA ILE A 285 5.96 -4.64 -5.89
C ILE A 285 6.02 -6.09 -6.33
N GLU A 286 5.06 -6.51 -7.13
CA GLU A 286 4.93 -7.91 -7.57
C GLU A 286 6.19 -8.42 -8.26
N ALA A 287 6.74 -7.64 -9.20
CA ALA A 287 7.94 -7.99 -9.96
C ALA A 287 9.19 -8.21 -9.10
N ALA A 288 9.26 -7.58 -7.93
CA ALA A 288 10.40 -7.64 -7.02
C ALA A 288 10.16 -8.52 -5.78
N GLY A 289 8.94 -9.03 -5.60
CA GLY A 289 8.57 -9.81 -4.42
C GLY A 289 8.81 -9.05 -3.11
N SER A 290 8.51 -7.74 -3.09
CA SER A 290 8.92 -6.86 -2.00
C SER A 290 7.87 -5.81 -1.66
N PHE A 291 7.74 -5.49 -0.37
CA PHE A 291 7.05 -4.29 0.08
C PHE A 291 7.95 -3.08 -0.13
N ALA A 292 7.38 -1.99 -0.63
CA ALA A 292 7.96 -0.65 -0.67
C ALA A 292 7.22 0.22 0.35
N ILE A 293 7.93 0.71 1.37
CA ILE A 293 7.39 1.54 2.44
C ILE A 293 7.84 2.97 2.20
N ALA A 294 6.89 3.86 1.94
CA ALA A 294 7.10 5.30 1.82
C ALA A 294 6.96 5.96 3.18
N HIS A 295 7.93 6.76 3.57
CA HIS A 295 7.89 7.55 4.79
C HIS A 295 8.67 8.86 4.61
N GLU A 296 8.33 9.86 5.37
CA GLU A 296 8.93 11.19 5.23
C GLU A 296 10.25 11.30 5.99
N THR A 297 11.21 11.96 5.35
CA THR A 297 12.53 12.30 5.91
C THR A 297 12.92 13.71 5.49
N ASP A 298 13.99 14.25 6.03
CA ASP A 298 14.53 15.57 5.64
C ASP A 298 14.86 15.64 4.13
N ALA A 299 15.12 14.52 3.48
CA ALA A 299 15.41 14.45 2.04
C ALA A 299 14.15 14.43 1.15
N GLY A 300 12.96 14.26 1.73
CA GLY A 300 11.69 14.07 1.04
C GLY A 300 11.05 12.72 1.42
N THR A 301 10.25 12.13 0.55
CA THR A 301 9.69 10.79 0.78
C THR A 301 10.73 9.73 0.48
N THR A 302 11.18 9.03 1.50
CA THR A 302 12.10 7.89 1.39
C THR A 302 11.31 6.60 1.22
N ILE A 303 11.74 5.76 0.28
CA ILE A 303 11.16 4.44 0.04
C ILE A 303 12.15 3.39 0.54
N THR A 304 11.77 2.63 1.55
CA THR A 304 12.51 1.46 2.04
C THR A 304 11.86 0.18 1.57
N PHE A 305 12.64 -0.87 1.39
CA PHE A 305 12.15 -2.12 0.81
C PHE A 305 12.32 -3.28 1.79
N TRP A 306 11.30 -4.12 1.92
CA TRP A 306 11.33 -5.36 2.66
C TRP A 306 10.89 -6.53 1.77
N ASN A 307 11.57 -7.68 1.91
CA ASN A 307 11.01 -8.91 1.36
C ASN A 307 9.73 -9.32 2.10
N ARG A 308 8.96 -10.23 1.53
CA ARG A 308 7.66 -10.66 2.03
C ARG A 308 7.65 -11.03 3.52
N ASP A 309 8.72 -11.66 3.99
CA ASP A 309 8.82 -12.18 5.37
C ASP A 309 9.47 -11.18 6.33
N PHE A 310 9.76 -9.98 5.87
CA PHE A 310 10.45 -8.93 6.64
C PHE A 310 11.80 -9.40 7.23
N THR A 311 12.53 -10.28 6.56
CA THR A 311 13.81 -10.80 7.02
C THR A 311 15.01 -10.07 6.44
N ARG A 312 14.83 -9.32 5.35
CA ARG A 312 15.91 -8.58 4.67
C ARG A 312 15.39 -7.40 3.86
N HIS A 313 16.26 -6.44 3.64
CA HIS A 313 16.08 -5.36 2.67
C HIS A 313 16.72 -5.76 1.34
N PRO A 314 15.95 -6.06 0.28
CA PRO A 314 16.54 -6.51 -0.99
C PRO A 314 17.20 -5.36 -1.77
N PHE A 315 16.76 -4.12 -1.54
CA PHE A 315 17.22 -2.93 -2.25
C PHE A 315 17.70 -1.86 -1.27
N GLU A 316 18.63 -1.01 -1.74
CA GLU A 316 18.92 0.24 -1.05
C GLU A 316 17.71 1.19 -1.16
N PRO A 317 17.48 2.05 -0.16
CA PRO A 317 16.40 3.02 -0.22
C PRO A 317 16.54 3.98 -1.43
N VAL A 318 15.41 4.45 -1.95
CA VAL A 318 15.36 5.55 -2.92
C VAL A 318 14.58 6.72 -2.35
N VAL A 319 14.81 7.92 -2.87
CA VAL A 319 14.19 9.15 -2.37
C VAL A 319 13.43 9.87 -3.48
N ILE A 320 12.20 10.27 -3.18
CA ILE A 320 11.42 11.21 -3.97
C ILE A 320 11.60 12.59 -3.32
N PRO A 321 12.41 13.50 -3.89
CA PRO A 321 12.70 14.78 -3.27
C PRO A 321 11.48 15.71 -3.27
N GLY A 322 11.59 16.83 -2.57
CA GLY A 322 10.63 17.93 -2.53
C GLY A 322 9.95 18.09 -1.16
N PRO A 323 9.18 19.17 -0.99
CA PRO A 323 8.56 19.51 0.28
C PRO A 323 7.48 18.53 0.70
N TRP A 324 7.32 18.38 1.99
CA TRP A 324 6.25 17.61 2.61
C TRP A 324 5.86 18.25 3.94
N LYS A 325 4.64 17.96 4.38
CA LYS A 325 4.16 18.31 5.72
C LYS A 325 3.70 17.09 6.48
N GLU A 326 2.89 16.25 5.84
CA GLU A 326 2.33 15.10 6.50
C GLU A 326 1.90 14.03 5.49
N GLY A 327 2.10 12.77 5.87
CA GLY A 327 1.58 11.55 5.31
C GLY A 327 1.76 11.35 3.80
N PRO A 328 2.63 10.44 3.36
CA PRO A 328 2.68 10.03 1.97
C PRO A 328 1.50 9.11 1.66
N GLY A 329 0.88 9.28 0.47
CA GLY A 329 -0.05 8.33 -0.12
C GLY A 329 0.43 7.85 -1.46
N LEU A 330 0.81 6.59 -1.56
CA LEU A 330 1.30 5.97 -2.79
C LEU A 330 0.16 5.68 -3.76
N LEU A 331 0.39 5.92 -5.06
CA LEU A 331 -0.52 5.45 -6.11
C LEU A 331 -0.42 3.93 -6.23
N ARG A 332 -1.55 3.23 -5.97
CA ARG A 332 -1.61 1.76 -5.89
C ARG A 332 -2.77 1.19 -6.70
N THR A 333 -2.70 -0.10 -6.99
CA THR A 333 -3.85 -0.88 -7.46
C THR A 333 -4.89 -1.06 -6.34
N PRO A 334 -6.09 -1.57 -6.65
CA PRO A 334 -7.09 -1.89 -5.65
C PRO A 334 -6.61 -2.84 -4.54
N GLU A 335 -5.67 -3.71 -4.82
CA GLU A 335 -5.08 -4.63 -3.83
C GLU A 335 -3.96 -3.99 -3.00
N GLY A 336 -3.58 -2.75 -3.29
CA GLY A 336 -2.45 -2.07 -2.64
C GLY A 336 -1.11 -2.42 -3.27
N HIS A 337 -1.09 -2.88 -4.54
CA HIS A 337 0.15 -3.19 -5.26
C HIS A 337 0.61 -2.00 -6.11
N ALA A 338 1.89 -2.00 -6.46
CA ALA A 338 2.44 -1.07 -7.43
C ALA A 338 1.78 -1.27 -8.80
N VAL A 339 1.51 -0.16 -9.49
CA VAL A 339 1.04 -0.22 -10.88
C VAL A 339 2.18 -0.72 -11.75
N VAL A 340 1.92 -1.76 -12.54
CA VAL A 340 2.93 -2.36 -13.43
C VAL A 340 3.23 -1.41 -14.59
N ASP A 341 4.51 -1.07 -14.79
CA ASP A 341 4.94 -0.27 -15.94
C ASP A 341 4.96 -1.14 -17.21
N PRO A 342 4.12 -0.83 -18.22
CA PRO A 342 4.06 -1.65 -19.43
C PRO A 342 5.32 -1.60 -20.30
N ARG A 343 6.20 -0.61 -20.09
CA ARG A 343 7.46 -0.47 -20.85
C ARG A 343 8.51 -1.47 -20.38
N ASP A 344 8.56 -1.75 -19.08
CA ASP A 344 9.48 -2.73 -18.48
C ASP A 344 8.89 -3.29 -17.18
N PRO A 345 7.97 -4.26 -17.26
CA PRO A 345 7.23 -4.75 -16.09
C PRO A 345 8.10 -5.50 -15.07
N CYS A 346 9.33 -5.92 -15.44
CA CYS A 346 10.23 -6.64 -14.54
C CYS A 346 11.39 -5.82 -14.02
N GLY A 347 11.78 -4.75 -14.69
CA GLY A 347 12.95 -3.95 -14.34
C GLY A 347 12.64 -2.56 -13.80
N ARG A 348 11.39 -2.10 -13.94
CA ARG A 348 10.98 -0.74 -13.62
C ARG A 348 9.71 -0.74 -12.75
N VAL A 349 9.65 0.20 -11.81
CA VAL A 349 8.43 0.55 -11.09
C VAL A 349 8.29 2.06 -11.01
N ALA A 350 7.13 2.57 -11.43
CA ALA A 350 6.76 3.95 -11.21
C ALA A 350 6.28 4.08 -9.76
N ILE A 351 6.87 5.02 -9.02
CA ILE A 351 6.49 5.33 -7.64
C ILE A 351 5.99 6.76 -7.63
N ASP A 352 4.67 6.90 -7.58
CA ASP A 352 3.98 8.18 -7.48
C ASP A 352 3.42 8.34 -6.08
N VAL A 353 3.61 9.52 -5.49
CA VAL A 353 3.15 9.86 -4.15
C VAL A 353 2.38 11.17 -4.18
N LEU A 354 1.24 11.18 -3.52
CA LEU A 354 0.53 12.38 -3.11
C LEU A 354 0.90 12.65 -1.65
N ARG A 355 1.17 13.91 -1.31
CA ARG A 355 1.51 14.31 0.06
C ARG A 355 1.08 15.74 0.34
N GLY A 356 0.72 16.01 1.60
CA GLY A 356 0.46 17.35 2.06
C GLY A 356 1.71 18.21 2.00
N THR A 357 1.57 19.42 1.47
CA THR A 357 2.64 20.42 1.44
C THR A 357 2.21 21.69 2.15
N VAL A 358 3.16 22.41 2.79
CA VAL A 358 2.89 23.64 3.51
C VAL A 358 2.98 24.81 2.56
N GLU A 359 1.92 25.64 2.54
CA GLU A 359 1.94 26.97 1.97
C GLU A 359 2.10 28.01 3.11
N GLY A 360 3.36 28.19 3.55
CA GLY A 360 3.68 29.09 4.67
C GLY A 360 3.76 28.38 6.04
N PRO A 361 4.20 29.06 7.09
CA PRO A 361 4.63 28.45 8.36
C PRO A 361 3.50 27.84 9.22
N ALA A 362 2.25 28.15 8.94
CA ALA A 362 1.08 27.65 9.66
C ALA A 362 -0.15 27.56 8.76
N GLY A 363 0.08 27.56 7.43
CA GLY A 363 -1.02 27.60 6.47
C GLY A 363 -1.71 26.26 6.30
N PRO A 364 -2.85 26.27 5.60
CA PRO A 364 -3.53 25.08 5.17
C PRO A 364 -2.58 24.22 4.35
N THR A 365 -2.65 22.91 4.54
CA THR A 365 -1.97 21.97 3.66
C THR A 365 -2.85 21.68 2.46
N ASN A 366 -2.22 21.65 1.29
CA ASN A 366 -2.82 21.14 0.07
C ASN A 366 -2.01 19.95 -0.40
N ILE A 367 -2.64 19.07 -1.17
CA ILE A 367 -1.98 17.84 -1.62
C ILE A 367 -1.38 18.07 -3.01
N ALA A 368 -0.10 17.80 -3.14
CA ALA A 368 0.67 17.85 -4.38
C ALA A 368 1.18 16.46 -4.77
N HIS A 369 1.45 16.26 -6.06
CA HIS A 369 1.98 15.03 -6.62
C HIS A 369 3.48 15.12 -6.84
N PHE A 370 4.19 14.05 -6.49
CA PHE A 370 5.61 13.82 -6.76
C PHE A 370 5.81 12.38 -7.23
N GLY A 371 6.89 12.10 -7.95
CA GLY A 371 7.16 10.73 -8.35
C GLY A 371 8.52 10.55 -9.00
N ILE A 372 8.93 9.29 -9.07
CA ILE A 372 10.13 8.79 -9.74
C ILE A 372 9.82 7.45 -10.41
N ASP A 373 10.70 7.02 -11.29
CA ASP A 373 10.80 5.63 -11.70
C ASP A 373 12.03 5.01 -11.04
N ALA A 374 11.86 3.95 -10.26
CA ALA A 374 12.95 3.11 -9.79
C ALA A 374 13.23 2.02 -10.84
N VAL A 375 14.50 1.90 -11.27
CA VAL A 375 14.90 1.00 -12.35
C VAL A 375 16.01 0.05 -11.90
N GLY A 376 16.14 -1.09 -12.59
CA GLY A 376 17.14 -2.10 -12.27
C GLY A 376 16.68 -3.10 -11.20
N LEU A 377 15.37 -3.33 -11.06
CA LEU A 377 14.77 -4.25 -10.09
C LEU A 377 15.27 -5.69 -10.21
N LYS A 378 15.70 -6.14 -11.40
CA LYS A 378 16.01 -7.57 -11.70
C LYS A 378 14.86 -8.49 -11.31
N GLY A 379 13.63 -8.01 -11.50
CA GLY A 379 12.40 -8.69 -11.11
C GLY A 379 12.00 -9.83 -12.05
N CYS A 380 10.86 -10.46 -11.74
CA CYS A 380 10.31 -11.61 -12.43
C CYS A 380 11.29 -12.82 -12.46
N ALA A 381 12.18 -12.91 -11.48
CA ALA A 381 13.16 -13.99 -11.38
C ALA A 381 12.57 -15.29 -10.83
N THR A 382 11.51 -15.19 -10.06
CA THR A 382 10.78 -16.31 -9.47
C THR A 382 9.37 -16.45 -10.06
N THR A 383 8.77 -17.63 -9.94
CA THR A 383 7.38 -17.89 -10.37
C THR A 383 6.36 -16.94 -9.68
N SER A 384 6.61 -16.60 -8.44
CA SER A 384 5.77 -15.64 -7.70
C SER A 384 5.85 -14.24 -8.32
N GLU A 385 7.04 -13.75 -8.59
CA GLU A 385 7.28 -12.43 -9.19
C GLU A 385 6.79 -12.35 -10.65
N ALA A 386 6.79 -13.49 -11.38
CA ALA A 386 6.28 -13.54 -12.75
C ALA A 386 4.78 -13.22 -12.86
N ARG A 387 4.04 -13.14 -11.75
CA ARG A 387 2.64 -12.65 -11.71
C ARG A 387 2.54 -11.19 -12.14
N ALA A 388 3.59 -10.40 -11.98
CA ALA A 388 3.65 -9.03 -12.52
C ALA A 388 3.42 -8.99 -14.04
N LEU A 389 3.71 -10.09 -14.72
CA LEU A 389 3.52 -10.24 -16.16
C LEU A 389 2.09 -10.60 -16.56
N ASN A 390 1.12 -10.59 -15.63
CA ASN A 390 -0.27 -10.94 -15.97
C ASN A 390 -0.80 -10.06 -17.11
N GLY A 391 -1.24 -10.69 -18.16
CA GLY A 391 -1.67 -10.04 -19.41
C GLY A 391 -0.55 -9.69 -20.39
N PHE A 392 0.72 -9.97 -20.09
CA PHE A 392 1.82 -9.78 -21.04
C PHE A 392 2.14 -11.09 -21.80
N ALA A 393 2.60 -10.91 -23.05
CA ALA A 393 3.12 -12.00 -23.86
C ALA A 393 4.65 -12.04 -23.77
N VAL A 394 5.19 -13.24 -23.68
CA VAL A 394 6.63 -13.51 -23.65
C VAL A 394 6.99 -14.59 -24.69
N PRO A 395 8.23 -14.63 -25.22
CA PRO A 395 8.68 -15.72 -26.09
C PRO A 395 8.47 -17.08 -25.43
N SER A 396 7.87 -18.03 -26.16
CA SER A 396 7.77 -19.41 -25.70
C SER A 396 9.02 -20.22 -26.09
N PRO A 397 9.28 -21.38 -25.46
CA PRO A 397 10.36 -22.28 -25.86
C PRO A 397 10.20 -22.83 -27.30
N GLU A 398 8.97 -22.82 -27.83
CA GLU A 398 8.62 -23.42 -29.14
C GLU A 398 8.53 -22.37 -30.27
N ARG A 399 9.19 -21.20 -30.11
CA ARG A 399 9.19 -20.11 -31.10
C ARG A 399 7.80 -19.50 -31.36
N THR A 400 6.92 -19.60 -30.40
CA THR A 400 5.59 -18.99 -30.35
C THR A 400 5.54 -17.94 -29.22
N LEU A 401 4.37 -17.53 -28.75
CA LEU A 401 4.21 -16.64 -27.60
C LEU A 401 3.38 -17.32 -26.51
N ASP A 402 3.84 -17.15 -25.28
CA ASP A 402 3.09 -17.49 -24.09
C ASP A 402 2.54 -16.19 -23.48
N VAL A 403 1.23 -16.11 -23.22
CA VAL A 403 0.59 -15.01 -22.47
C VAL A 403 0.43 -15.46 -21.03
N VAL A 404 0.90 -14.65 -20.08
CA VAL A 404 0.76 -14.93 -18.65
C VAL A 404 -0.65 -14.57 -18.21
N VAL A 405 -1.38 -15.51 -17.61
CA VAL A 405 -2.77 -15.34 -17.19
C VAL A 405 -3.01 -16.06 -15.86
N GLY A 406 -3.38 -15.29 -14.81
CA GLY A 406 -3.79 -15.87 -13.53
C GLY A 406 -2.76 -16.82 -12.89
N GLY A 407 -1.47 -16.54 -13.04
CA GLY A 407 -0.40 -17.39 -12.50
C GLY A 407 -0.12 -18.66 -13.33
N SER A 408 -0.58 -18.71 -14.57
CA SER A 408 -0.32 -19.75 -15.58
C SER A 408 0.07 -19.10 -16.89
N VAL A 409 0.44 -19.88 -17.90
CA VAL A 409 0.66 -19.40 -19.26
C VAL A 409 -0.32 -20.04 -20.23
N MET A 410 -0.77 -19.24 -21.20
CA MET A 410 -1.46 -19.70 -22.41
C MET A 410 -0.52 -19.59 -23.59
N ARG A 411 -0.30 -20.67 -24.32
CA ARG A 411 0.54 -20.70 -25.52
C ARG A 411 -0.29 -20.41 -26.77
N PHE A 412 0.17 -19.48 -27.59
CA PHE A 412 -0.46 -19.13 -28.86
C PHE A 412 0.47 -19.46 -30.01
N GLU A 413 0.04 -20.31 -30.92
CA GLU A 413 0.80 -20.62 -32.14
C GLU A 413 0.80 -19.49 -33.17
N ARG A 414 -0.22 -18.61 -33.10
CA ARG A 414 -0.29 -17.38 -33.89
C ARG A 414 0.09 -16.17 -33.08
N ARG A 415 1.21 -15.55 -33.46
CA ARG A 415 1.69 -14.31 -32.80
C ARG A 415 0.63 -13.21 -32.80
N SER A 416 -0.07 -13.00 -33.90
CA SER A 416 -1.12 -12.00 -34.04
C SER A 416 -2.27 -12.17 -33.02
N VAL A 417 -2.58 -13.42 -32.66
CA VAL A 417 -3.61 -13.70 -31.64
C VAL A 417 -3.09 -13.36 -30.24
N ALA A 418 -1.85 -13.77 -29.93
CA ALA A 418 -1.21 -13.42 -28.65
C ALA A 418 -1.12 -11.90 -28.46
N GLU A 419 -0.69 -11.16 -29.48
CA GLU A 419 -0.62 -9.70 -29.48
C GLU A 419 -1.99 -9.05 -29.23
N ARG A 420 -3.04 -9.61 -29.84
CA ARG A 420 -4.42 -9.11 -29.66
C ARG A 420 -4.92 -9.23 -28.22
N PHE A 421 -4.49 -10.25 -27.50
CA PHE A 421 -4.91 -10.53 -26.13
C PHE A 421 -3.92 -10.08 -25.06
N SER A 422 -2.75 -9.60 -25.44
CA SER A 422 -1.75 -9.14 -24.49
C SER A 422 -1.75 -7.63 -24.33
N ARG A 423 -1.32 -7.16 -23.15
CA ARG A 423 -1.06 -5.75 -22.83
C ARG A 423 0.23 -5.24 -23.47
N GLY A 424 1.08 -6.16 -23.93
CA GLY A 424 2.37 -5.92 -24.56
C GLY A 424 3.13 -7.21 -24.74
N VAL A 425 4.15 -7.19 -25.61
CA VAL A 425 5.03 -8.34 -25.90
C VAL A 425 6.44 -8.03 -25.44
N LEU A 426 6.97 -8.82 -24.53
CA LEU A 426 8.35 -8.70 -24.08
C LEU A 426 9.30 -9.28 -25.13
N GLY A 427 10.49 -8.67 -25.27
CA GLY A 427 11.54 -9.14 -26.16
C GLY A 427 12.27 -10.40 -25.67
N SER A 428 12.18 -10.70 -24.38
CA SER A 428 12.81 -11.86 -23.75
C SER A 428 11.83 -12.57 -22.80
N ARG A 429 12.15 -13.83 -22.47
CA ARG A 429 11.40 -14.62 -21.50
C ARG A 429 12.06 -14.51 -20.13
N PRO A 430 11.43 -13.89 -19.13
CA PRO A 430 11.93 -13.87 -17.77
C PRO A 430 11.95 -15.26 -17.13
N GLN A 431 12.96 -15.54 -16.31
CA GLN A 431 13.16 -16.85 -15.67
C GLN A 431 11.96 -17.34 -14.86
N GLY A 432 11.28 -16.46 -14.16
CA GLY A 432 10.12 -16.81 -13.33
C GLY A 432 8.95 -17.39 -14.12
N VAL A 433 8.87 -17.11 -15.43
CA VAL A 433 7.82 -17.67 -16.30
C VAL A 433 8.01 -19.18 -16.53
N ASP A 434 9.24 -19.69 -16.44
CA ASP A 434 9.52 -21.12 -16.65
C ASP A 434 8.89 -22.01 -15.55
N GLY A 435 8.62 -21.45 -14.38
CA GLY A 435 7.93 -22.15 -13.31
C GLY A 435 6.40 -22.10 -13.40
N LEU A 436 5.83 -21.32 -14.34
CA LEU A 436 4.38 -21.25 -14.52
C LEU A 436 3.84 -22.45 -15.29
N LYS A 437 2.68 -22.95 -14.87
CA LYS A 437 2.02 -24.07 -15.54
C LYS A 437 1.45 -23.62 -16.89
N LEU A 438 1.68 -24.41 -17.95
CA LEU A 438 0.94 -24.27 -19.20
C LEU A 438 -0.52 -24.69 -18.97
N ALA A 439 -1.45 -23.74 -19.09
CA ALA A 439 -2.87 -24.00 -18.91
C ALA A 439 -3.51 -24.53 -20.20
N PHE A 440 -3.24 -23.84 -21.32
CA PHE A 440 -3.81 -24.17 -22.64
C PHE A 440 -2.84 -23.82 -23.75
N THR A 441 -2.98 -24.54 -24.88
CA THR A 441 -2.42 -24.14 -26.16
C THR A 441 -3.55 -23.72 -27.10
N VAL A 442 -3.40 -22.61 -27.79
CA VAL A 442 -4.30 -22.12 -28.84
C VAL A 442 -3.62 -22.46 -30.19
N PRO A 443 -3.98 -23.60 -30.82
CA PRO A 443 -3.37 -24.00 -32.07
C PRO A 443 -3.75 -23.05 -33.21
N ALA A 444 -2.85 -22.87 -34.15
CA ALA A 444 -3.17 -22.18 -35.41
C ALA A 444 -4.29 -22.92 -36.16
N GLY A 445 -5.29 -22.21 -36.61
CA GLY A 445 -6.43 -22.81 -37.29
C GLY A 445 -7.35 -23.64 -36.42
N ALA A 446 -7.30 -23.51 -35.08
CA ALA A 446 -8.26 -24.14 -34.18
C ALA A 446 -9.69 -23.93 -34.68
N PRO A 447 -10.57 -24.96 -34.70
CA PRO A 447 -11.94 -24.79 -35.17
C PRO A 447 -12.65 -23.66 -34.40
N ALA A 448 -13.43 -22.84 -35.09
CA ALA A 448 -14.21 -21.80 -34.51
C ALA A 448 -15.71 -22.00 -34.77
N VAL A 449 -16.52 -21.62 -33.82
CA VAL A 449 -17.98 -21.62 -33.96
C VAL A 449 -18.54 -20.22 -33.72
N SER A 450 -19.64 -19.90 -34.42
CA SER A 450 -20.37 -18.65 -34.19
C SER A 450 -21.83 -18.92 -33.88
N ARG A 451 -22.40 -18.08 -33.02
CA ARG A 451 -23.86 -18.01 -32.78
C ARG A 451 -24.53 -17.12 -33.78
N PRO A 452 -25.88 -17.23 -33.94
CA PRO A 452 -26.65 -16.34 -34.79
C PRO A 452 -26.57 -14.85 -34.40
N ASP A 453 -26.29 -14.55 -33.12
CA ASP A 453 -26.11 -13.18 -32.62
C ASP A 453 -24.71 -12.60 -32.87
N GLY A 454 -23.84 -13.35 -33.55
CA GLY A 454 -22.51 -12.90 -33.94
C GLY A 454 -21.41 -13.21 -32.91
N GLN A 455 -21.72 -13.80 -31.74
CA GLN A 455 -20.68 -14.27 -30.83
C GLN A 455 -19.83 -15.37 -31.46
N VAL A 456 -18.52 -15.29 -31.26
CA VAL A 456 -17.56 -16.26 -31.81
C VAL A 456 -16.73 -16.87 -30.66
N GLY A 457 -16.41 -18.15 -30.79
CA GLY A 457 -15.51 -18.85 -29.89
C GLY A 457 -14.63 -19.85 -30.63
N LEU A 458 -13.44 -20.11 -30.09
CA LEU A 458 -12.53 -21.15 -30.53
C LEU A 458 -12.81 -22.42 -29.74
N LEU A 459 -12.71 -23.57 -30.42
CA LEU A 459 -12.79 -24.88 -29.78
C LEU A 459 -11.38 -25.38 -29.47
N LEU A 460 -11.05 -25.40 -28.17
CA LEU A 460 -9.77 -25.86 -27.64
C LEU A 460 -10.02 -27.18 -26.88
N ASP A 461 -9.50 -28.27 -27.37
CA ASP A 461 -9.76 -29.64 -26.84
C ASP A 461 -11.26 -29.92 -26.61
N GLY A 462 -12.10 -29.50 -27.57
CA GLY A 462 -13.54 -29.69 -27.55
C GLY A 462 -14.32 -28.72 -26.62
N ARG A 463 -13.61 -27.86 -25.88
CA ARG A 463 -14.23 -26.84 -25.01
C ARG A 463 -14.24 -25.48 -25.69
N LEU A 464 -15.24 -24.68 -25.39
CA LEU A 464 -15.47 -23.39 -26.03
C LEU A 464 -14.80 -22.25 -25.27
N TRP A 465 -13.83 -21.61 -25.91
CA TRP A 465 -13.29 -20.33 -25.49
C TRP A 465 -13.97 -19.19 -26.26
N VAL A 466 -14.78 -18.40 -25.57
CA VAL A 466 -15.48 -17.27 -26.20
C VAL A 466 -14.49 -16.12 -26.40
N VAL A 467 -14.26 -15.76 -27.67
CA VAL A 467 -13.30 -14.70 -28.04
C VAL A 467 -13.99 -13.38 -28.46
N GLY A 468 -15.31 -13.38 -28.53
CA GLY A 468 -16.15 -12.20 -28.70
C GLY A 468 -16.21 -11.65 -30.13
N SER A 469 -15.19 -11.86 -30.97
CA SER A 469 -15.08 -11.25 -32.29
C SER A 469 -14.62 -12.26 -33.35
N PRO A 470 -15.20 -12.22 -34.58
CA PRO A 470 -14.72 -13.01 -35.71
C PRO A 470 -13.29 -12.65 -36.15
N GLU A 471 -12.82 -11.45 -35.81
CA GLU A 471 -11.44 -11.02 -36.07
C GLU A 471 -10.41 -11.97 -35.47
N VAL A 472 -10.62 -12.42 -34.22
CA VAL A 472 -9.72 -13.35 -33.54
C VAL A 472 -9.64 -14.68 -34.28
N ALA A 473 -10.76 -15.23 -34.75
CA ALA A 473 -10.76 -16.44 -35.54
C ALA A 473 -10.01 -16.25 -36.88
N THR A 474 -10.17 -15.11 -37.52
CA THR A 474 -9.44 -14.73 -38.74
C THR A 474 -7.91 -14.66 -38.49
N LEU A 475 -7.51 -13.94 -37.40
CA LEU A 475 -6.09 -13.85 -37.00
C LEU A 475 -5.50 -15.23 -36.68
N ASN A 476 -6.32 -16.13 -36.15
CA ASN A 476 -5.91 -17.52 -35.88
C ASN A 476 -5.92 -18.44 -37.12
N SER A 477 -6.36 -17.95 -38.28
CA SER A 477 -6.62 -18.76 -39.48
C SER A 477 -7.67 -19.86 -39.24
N SER A 478 -8.62 -19.63 -38.35
CA SER A 478 -9.68 -20.58 -37.99
C SER A 478 -10.83 -20.52 -38.99
N THR A 479 -11.38 -21.70 -39.35
CA THR A 479 -12.64 -21.78 -40.06
C THR A 479 -13.79 -21.63 -39.08
N ILE A 480 -14.68 -20.67 -39.35
CA ILE A 480 -15.86 -20.40 -38.52
C ILE A 480 -17.04 -21.20 -39.06
N THR A 481 -17.65 -22.03 -38.22
CA THR A 481 -18.89 -22.74 -38.50
C THR A 481 -20.03 -22.12 -37.67
N GLN A 482 -21.09 -21.69 -38.34
CA GLN A 482 -22.26 -21.22 -37.60
C GLN A 482 -23.04 -22.38 -36.97
N VAL A 483 -23.39 -22.26 -35.68
CA VAL A 483 -24.16 -23.25 -34.96
C VAL A 483 -25.40 -22.64 -34.35
N SER A 484 -26.41 -23.46 -34.01
CA SER A 484 -27.59 -22.97 -33.30
C SER A 484 -27.26 -22.57 -31.86
N ALA A 485 -28.14 -21.81 -31.22
CA ALA A 485 -27.99 -21.40 -29.83
C ALA A 485 -27.96 -22.60 -28.88
N GLU A 486 -28.75 -23.64 -29.19
CA GLU A 486 -28.79 -24.91 -28.44
C GLU A 486 -27.46 -25.60 -28.53
N LYS A 487 -26.91 -25.76 -29.75
CA LYS A 487 -25.61 -26.42 -29.98
C LYS A 487 -24.47 -25.65 -29.29
N TRP A 488 -24.51 -24.30 -29.33
CA TRP A 488 -23.57 -23.48 -28.61
C TRP A 488 -23.61 -23.68 -27.10
N ALA A 489 -24.79 -23.90 -26.52
CA ALA A 489 -24.96 -24.12 -25.08
C ALA A 489 -24.48 -25.51 -24.61
N GLU A 490 -24.35 -26.49 -25.53
CA GLU A 490 -23.84 -27.83 -25.23
C GLU A 490 -22.31 -27.83 -25.00
N TYR A 491 -21.57 -26.84 -25.51
CA TYR A 491 -20.14 -26.81 -25.30
C TYR A 491 -19.79 -26.44 -23.86
N GLU A 492 -18.92 -27.25 -23.23
CA GLU A 492 -18.27 -26.87 -21.98
C GLU A 492 -17.45 -25.58 -22.21
N ARG A 493 -17.66 -24.58 -21.39
CA ARG A 493 -16.97 -23.29 -21.51
C ARG A 493 -15.66 -23.28 -20.77
N LEU A 494 -14.64 -22.79 -21.42
CA LEU A 494 -13.44 -22.33 -20.74
C LEU A 494 -13.73 -20.98 -20.06
N PRO A 495 -13.12 -20.70 -18.89
CA PRO A 495 -13.23 -19.41 -18.24
C PRO A 495 -12.70 -18.31 -19.16
N ASP A 496 -13.08 -17.05 -18.91
CA ASP A 496 -12.46 -15.90 -19.57
C ASP A 496 -10.97 -15.90 -19.26
N LEU A 497 -10.20 -16.43 -20.21
CA LEU A 497 -8.78 -16.71 -20.02
C LEU A 497 -7.93 -15.44 -20.11
N VAL A 498 -8.47 -14.38 -20.71
CA VAL A 498 -7.79 -13.08 -20.82
C VAL A 498 -8.78 -11.98 -20.51
N ARG A 499 -8.71 -11.44 -19.31
CA ARG A 499 -9.40 -10.18 -18.97
C ARG A 499 -8.53 -9.00 -19.39
N ARG A 500 -9.15 -8.08 -20.10
CA ARG A 500 -8.55 -6.76 -20.42
C ARG A 500 -8.49 -5.88 -19.19
#